data_cbd72b9d8f45900651026012d633a8c5
#
_entry.id   cbd72b9d8f45900651026012d633a8c5
#
_cell.length_a   1.000
_cell.length_b   1.000
_cell.length_c   1.000
_cell.angle_alpha   90.00
_cell.angle_beta   90.00
_cell.angle_gamma   90.00
#
_symmetry.space_group_name_H-M   'P 1'
#
loop_
_entity.id
_entity.type
_entity.pdbx_description
1 polymer ?
#
loop_
_entity_poly.entity_id
_entity_poly.type
_entity_poly.pdbx_seq_one_letter_code
_entity_poly.pdbx_strand_id
1 'polypeptide(L)'
;MGDILELDDIHVEFAPDLVNMVLDPGAGLDARIANMRRFTATQYGLILPEIRLTDEPGLPPESYVIRVQGVEQARATLRASHLLALDPERHPGLPAGETITEPVYGAPARWIPDANRDQAALDGITLVAPPEILATHLLEVIRRNLSRLLTMKAMRRLLDEMVNLSDKTRAEANRKLLDEMIPDRVSPDLLHAVLRLLLAEQVSIRNLPLIIEAAAEARQILPTPEAICEHVRQRLGFQLVAALQRSDGTVPLIQLAPEWEETFTTYQVDGDKGRRDVALPPDVFNTLTTAVGEEIKRAAENGITPAVVTSTHRRRFLRTALSAKHISTPVLSFEEIGIETRPALVGVVAA
;
A
#
# COMPACT_ATOMS: atom_id res chain seq x y z
N MET A 1 -28.51 20.44 3.37
CA MET A 1 -27.70 20.43 4.61
C MET A 1 -27.05 19.07 4.80
N GLY A 2 -27.76 17.94 4.64
CA GLY A 2 -27.16 16.60 4.74
C GLY A 2 -25.99 16.38 3.78
N ASP A 3 -26.14 16.75 2.52
CA ASP A 3 -25.12 16.57 1.48
C ASP A 3 -23.82 17.35 1.75
N ILE A 4 -23.88 18.42 2.55
CA ILE A 4 -22.70 19.21 2.95
C ILE A 4 -21.90 18.50 4.06
N LEU A 5 -22.54 17.62 4.83
CA LEU A 5 -21.94 16.89 5.94
C LEU A 5 -21.31 15.54 5.49
N GLU A 6 -21.70 15.06 4.32
CA GLU A 6 -21.17 13.82 3.77
C GLU A 6 -19.86 14.13 3.02
N LEU A 7 -18.75 13.57 3.51
CA LEU A 7 -17.44 13.69 2.86
C LEU A 7 -17.28 12.57 1.82
N ASP A 8 -16.78 12.93 0.66
CA ASP A 8 -16.39 11.93 -0.35
C ASP A 8 -15.21 11.11 0.18
N ASP A 9 -15.28 9.79 0.01
CA ASP A 9 -14.18 8.91 0.39
C ASP A 9 -12.91 9.22 -0.42
N ILE A 10 -13.07 9.47 -1.74
CA ILE A 10 -11.98 9.88 -2.63
C ILE A 10 -12.50 10.99 -3.53
N HIS A 11 -11.83 12.12 -3.53
CA HIS A 11 -12.16 13.30 -4.33
C HIS A 11 -10.93 13.81 -5.08
N VAL A 12 -11.03 13.96 -6.39
CA VAL A 12 -10.03 14.59 -7.24
C VAL A 12 -10.58 15.91 -7.74
N GLU A 13 -9.97 17.00 -7.30
CA GLU A 13 -10.24 18.37 -7.73
C GLU A 13 -9.18 18.77 -8.75
N PHE A 14 -9.57 19.38 -9.85
CA PHE A 14 -8.60 19.83 -10.87
C PHE A 14 -8.98 21.21 -11.41
N ALA A 15 -7.99 21.94 -11.87
CA ALA A 15 -8.18 23.27 -12.43
C ALA A 15 -9.03 23.22 -13.70
N PRO A 16 -9.85 24.24 -14.01
CA PRO A 16 -10.78 24.23 -15.14
C PRO A 16 -10.15 23.98 -16.52
N ASP A 17 -8.89 24.36 -16.69
CA ASP A 17 -8.12 24.13 -17.93
C ASP A 17 -7.78 22.65 -18.17
N LEU A 18 -7.84 21.80 -17.14
CA LEU A 18 -7.62 20.36 -17.23
C LEU A 18 -8.90 19.54 -17.55
N VAL A 19 -10.08 20.16 -17.53
CA VAL A 19 -11.39 19.48 -17.71
C VAL A 19 -11.41 18.60 -18.95
N ASN A 20 -11.03 19.15 -20.10
CA ASN A 20 -11.06 18.42 -21.36
C ASN A 20 -10.14 17.21 -21.38
N MET A 21 -8.99 17.30 -20.72
CA MET A 21 -8.02 16.22 -20.61
C MET A 21 -8.50 15.13 -19.64
N VAL A 22 -9.05 15.52 -18.50
CA VAL A 22 -9.46 14.60 -17.43
C VAL A 22 -10.72 13.83 -17.81
N LEU A 23 -11.67 14.52 -18.46
CA LEU A 23 -12.98 13.95 -18.82
C LEU A 23 -13.07 13.45 -20.27
N ASP A 24 -11.96 13.38 -21.00
CA ASP A 24 -11.93 12.83 -22.35
C ASP A 24 -12.37 11.35 -22.34
N PRO A 25 -13.47 10.97 -23.04
CA PRO A 25 -13.97 9.60 -23.05
C PRO A 25 -13.01 8.59 -23.69
N GLY A 26 -12.08 9.05 -24.55
CA GLY A 26 -11.17 8.16 -25.30
C GLY A 26 -9.86 7.84 -24.55
N ALA A 27 -9.35 8.78 -23.78
CA ALA A 27 -8.06 8.67 -23.09
C ALA A 27 -8.14 9.10 -21.62
N GLY A 28 -9.33 9.44 -21.17
CA GLY A 28 -9.60 10.07 -19.88
C GLY A 28 -9.46 9.13 -18.68
N LEU A 29 -9.70 9.72 -17.52
CA LEU A 29 -9.50 9.07 -16.22
C LEU A 29 -10.51 7.95 -15.95
N ASP A 30 -11.71 7.96 -16.54
CA ASP A 30 -12.76 6.98 -16.26
C ASP A 30 -12.36 5.53 -16.55
N ALA A 31 -11.76 5.27 -17.72
CA ALA A 31 -11.30 3.92 -18.07
C ALA A 31 -10.17 3.45 -17.12
N ARG A 32 -9.33 4.37 -16.69
CA ARG A 32 -8.24 4.11 -15.75
C ARG A 32 -8.77 3.85 -14.34
N ILE A 33 -9.81 4.56 -13.90
CA ILE A 33 -10.52 4.32 -12.63
C ILE A 33 -11.13 2.92 -12.61
N ALA A 34 -11.76 2.47 -13.70
CA ALA A 34 -12.29 1.12 -13.79
C ALA A 34 -11.20 0.05 -13.61
N ASN A 35 -10.03 0.27 -14.20
CA ASN A 35 -8.87 -0.60 -14.03
C ASN A 35 -8.32 -0.55 -12.59
N MET A 36 -8.25 0.63 -11.96
CA MET A 36 -7.85 0.77 -10.56
C MET A 36 -8.78 0.03 -9.60
N ARG A 37 -10.09 0.10 -9.81
CA ARG A 37 -11.08 -0.66 -9.03
C ARG A 37 -10.84 -2.16 -9.12
N ARG A 38 -10.63 -2.66 -10.34
CA ARG A 38 -10.34 -4.08 -10.58
C ARG A 38 -9.00 -4.48 -9.94
N PHE A 39 -7.97 -3.66 -10.12
CA PHE A 39 -6.64 -3.88 -9.53
C PHE A 39 -6.73 -3.95 -8.00
N THR A 40 -7.37 -2.96 -7.36
CA THR A 40 -7.48 -2.89 -5.90
C THR A 40 -8.28 -4.07 -5.33
N ALA A 41 -9.38 -4.44 -5.98
CA ALA A 41 -10.15 -5.62 -5.58
C ALA A 41 -9.35 -6.91 -5.76
N THR A 42 -8.58 -7.04 -6.84
CA THR A 42 -7.79 -8.25 -7.13
C THR A 42 -6.56 -8.36 -6.24
N GLN A 43 -5.86 -7.27 -5.99
CA GLN A 43 -4.61 -7.28 -5.20
C GLN A 43 -4.89 -7.25 -3.70
N TYR A 44 -5.77 -6.38 -3.25
CA TYR A 44 -5.97 -6.12 -1.82
C TYR A 44 -7.28 -6.67 -1.27
N GLY A 45 -8.25 -7.01 -2.13
CA GLY A 45 -9.58 -7.43 -1.70
C GLY A 45 -10.48 -6.28 -1.25
N LEU A 46 -10.10 -5.04 -1.53
CA LEU A 46 -10.87 -3.86 -1.19
C LEU A 46 -11.71 -3.39 -2.37
N ILE A 47 -13.01 -3.25 -2.15
CA ILE A 47 -13.94 -2.63 -3.10
C ILE A 47 -13.82 -1.12 -2.92
N LEU A 48 -13.20 -0.45 -3.91
CA LEU A 48 -13.06 1.00 -3.86
C LEU A 48 -14.42 1.70 -3.85
N PRO A 49 -14.58 2.74 -3.02
CA PRO A 49 -15.73 3.63 -3.06
C PRO A 49 -15.78 4.40 -4.39
N GLU A 50 -16.80 5.23 -4.53
CA GLU A 50 -16.89 6.16 -5.64
C GLU A 50 -15.75 7.19 -5.57
N ILE A 51 -15.16 7.48 -6.72
CA ILE A 51 -14.17 8.53 -6.90
C ILE A 51 -14.88 9.71 -7.53
N ARG A 52 -14.99 10.79 -6.78
CA ARG A 52 -15.59 12.02 -7.27
C ARG A 52 -14.56 12.85 -8.03
N LEU A 53 -14.95 13.35 -9.20
CA LEU A 53 -14.13 14.21 -10.05
C LEU A 53 -14.86 15.55 -10.20
N THR A 54 -14.21 16.66 -9.84
CA THR A 54 -14.78 18.00 -10.01
C THR A 54 -13.73 18.99 -10.44
N ASP A 55 -14.12 19.96 -11.26
CA ASP A 55 -13.33 21.16 -11.47
C ASP A 55 -13.47 22.12 -10.28
N GLU A 56 -12.37 22.75 -9.93
CA GLU A 56 -12.27 23.70 -8.81
C GLU A 56 -11.63 25.01 -9.32
N PRO A 57 -12.47 26.06 -9.54
CA PRO A 57 -11.97 27.35 -10.08
C PRO A 57 -10.94 28.06 -9.18
N GLY A 58 -10.89 27.69 -7.90
CA GLY A 58 -9.91 28.26 -6.96
C GLY A 58 -8.52 27.65 -7.06
N LEU A 59 -8.34 26.60 -7.85
CA LEU A 59 -7.03 25.99 -8.05
C LEU A 59 -6.18 26.79 -9.05
N PRO A 60 -4.85 26.84 -8.83
CA PRO A 60 -3.93 27.37 -9.83
C PRO A 60 -4.08 26.61 -11.17
N PRO A 61 -3.90 27.29 -12.32
CA PRO A 61 -3.91 26.61 -13.61
C PRO A 61 -3.00 25.39 -13.66
N GLU A 62 -3.39 24.39 -14.44
CA GLU A 62 -2.66 23.12 -14.64
C GLU A 62 -2.48 22.29 -13.35
N SER A 63 -3.15 22.63 -12.25
CA SER A 63 -3.01 21.91 -10.98
C SER A 63 -4.18 20.99 -10.67
N TYR A 64 -3.90 19.96 -9.87
CA TYR A 64 -4.92 19.08 -9.28
C TYR A 64 -4.59 18.75 -7.83
N VAL A 65 -5.63 18.34 -7.09
CA VAL A 65 -5.54 17.90 -5.69
C VAL A 65 -6.29 16.59 -5.54
N ILE A 66 -5.70 15.66 -4.81
CA ILE A 66 -6.35 14.38 -4.44
C ILE A 66 -6.62 14.42 -2.95
N ARG A 67 -7.89 14.25 -2.57
CA ARG A 67 -8.34 14.18 -1.18
C ARG A 67 -8.86 12.80 -0.84
N VAL A 68 -8.62 12.40 0.39
CA VAL A 68 -9.22 11.20 1.00
C VAL A 68 -9.96 11.64 2.25
N GLN A 69 -11.26 11.41 2.30
CA GLN A 69 -12.13 11.84 3.39
C GLN A 69 -11.94 13.32 3.76
N GLY A 70 -11.93 14.18 2.74
CA GLY A 70 -11.77 15.63 2.86
C GLY A 70 -10.33 16.11 3.11
N VAL A 71 -9.39 15.21 3.40
CA VAL A 71 -7.98 15.57 3.69
C VAL A 71 -7.14 15.51 2.43
N GLU A 72 -6.46 16.61 2.08
CA GLU A 72 -5.49 16.65 0.99
C GLU A 72 -4.36 15.64 1.22
N GLN A 73 -4.19 14.72 0.27
CA GLN A 73 -3.14 13.68 0.30
C GLN A 73 -2.04 13.97 -0.71
N ALA A 74 -2.40 14.63 -1.80
CA ALA A 74 -1.45 14.94 -2.86
C ALA A 74 -1.91 16.17 -3.65
N ARG A 75 -0.94 16.89 -4.19
CA ARG A 75 -1.12 18.01 -5.10
C ARG A 75 0.01 17.99 -6.13
N ALA A 76 -0.31 18.25 -7.40
CA ALA A 76 0.70 18.39 -8.43
C ALA A 76 0.16 19.21 -9.61
N THR A 77 1.04 19.46 -10.60
CA THR A 77 0.72 20.15 -11.84
C THR A 77 0.88 19.22 -13.04
N LEU A 78 0.07 19.45 -14.07
CA LEU A 78 0.10 18.73 -15.34
C LEU A 78 0.19 19.72 -16.49
N ARG A 79 0.89 19.33 -17.55
CA ARG A 79 0.98 20.10 -18.78
C ARG A 79 0.20 19.40 -19.88
N ALA A 80 -1.03 19.84 -20.16
CA ALA A 80 -1.95 19.17 -21.08
C ALA A 80 -1.38 18.88 -22.49
N SER A 81 -0.52 19.75 -22.99
CA SER A 81 0.11 19.63 -24.33
C SER A 81 1.54 19.06 -24.30
N HIS A 82 1.96 18.49 -23.19
CA HIS A 82 3.31 17.98 -23.00
C HIS A 82 3.29 16.50 -22.57
N LEU A 83 4.44 15.85 -22.69
CA LEU A 83 4.72 14.54 -22.14
C LEU A 83 5.80 14.66 -21.08
N LEU A 84 5.73 13.84 -20.07
CA LEU A 84 6.75 13.74 -19.05
C LEU A 84 7.79 12.69 -19.46
N ALA A 85 9.00 13.12 -19.76
CA ALA A 85 10.14 12.25 -20.03
C ALA A 85 10.81 11.88 -18.71
N LEU A 86 10.94 10.59 -18.43
CA LEU A 86 11.61 10.09 -17.24
C LEU A 86 13.11 9.95 -17.49
N ASP A 87 13.90 9.99 -16.39
CA ASP A 87 15.37 9.86 -16.42
C ASP A 87 16.09 10.81 -17.42
N PRO A 88 15.84 12.13 -17.41
CA PRO A 88 16.38 13.05 -18.42
C PRO A 88 17.92 13.12 -18.41
N GLU A 89 18.56 12.73 -17.32
CA GLU A 89 20.02 12.74 -17.18
C GLU A 89 20.70 11.63 -18.02
N ARG A 90 19.99 10.52 -18.26
CA ARG A 90 20.49 9.43 -19.11
C ARG A 90 20.34 9.71 -20.61
N HIS A 91 19.61 10.78 -20.96
CA HIS A 91 19.27 11.11 -22.33
C HIS A 91 19.66 12.57 -22.67
N PRO A 92 20.93 12.87 -22.85
CA PRO A 92 21.41 14.24 -23.09
C PRO A 92 20.86 14.87 -24.38
N GLY A 93 20.33 14.07 -25.31
CA GLY A 93 19.67 14.51 -26.54
C GLY A 93 18.19 14.92 -26.38
N LEU A 94 17.63 14.85 -25.18
CA LEU A 94 16.26 15.30 -24.92
C LEU A 94 16.04 16.75 -25.31
N PRO A 95 14.90 17.07 -25.94
CA PRO A 95 14.52 18.47 -26.20
C PRO A 95 14.54 19.32 -24.93
N ALA A 96 14.78 20.60 -25.11
CA ALA A 96 14.71 21.58 -24.03
C ALA A 96 13.30 21.59 -23.43
N GLY A 97 13.22 21.62 -22.11
CA GLY A 97 11.96 21.62 -21.39
C GLY A 97 12.17 21.87 -19.89
N GLU A 98 11.08 22.01 -19.16
CA GLU A 98 11.10 22.22 -17.73
C GLU A 98 11.47 20.93 -16.99
N THR A 99 12.58 20.96 -16.26
CA THR A 99 12.98 19.85 -15.40
C THR A 99 12.23 19.95 -14.08
N ILE A 100 11.60 18.85 -13.68
CA ILE A 100 10.82 18.74 -12.45
C ILE A 100 11.18 17.45 -11.70
N THR A 101 10.72 17.38 -10.47
CA THR A 101 10.62 16.11 -9.72
C THR A 101 9.25 15.52 -10.00
N GLU A 102 9.22 14.30 -10.52
CA GLU A 102 7.99 13.57 -10.85
C GLU A 102 7.13 13.39 -9.58
N PRO A 103 5.81 13.68 -9.64
CA PRO A 103 4.99 13.87 -8.43
C PRO A 103 4.66 12.56 -7.69
N VAL A 104 4.81 11.38 -8.31
CA VAL A 104 4.40 10.11 -7.71
C VAL A 104 5.51 9.48 -6.87
N TYR A 105 6.69 9.33 -7.45
CA TYR A 105 7.84 8.62 -6.86
C TYR A 105 9.04 9.54 -6.60
N GLY A 106 8.96 10.79 -6.99
CA GLY A 106 10.03 11.76 -6.75
C GLY A 106 11.24 11.59 -7.67
N ALA A 107 11.09 10.94 -8.82
CA ALA A 107 12.17 10.76 -9.79
C ALA A 107 12.43 12.05 -10.59
N PRO A 108 13.66 12.30 -11.05
CA PRO A 108 13.95 13.38 -12.00
C PRO A 108 13.18 13.17 -13.31
N ALA A 109 12.53 14.22 -13.80
CA ALA A 109 11.76 14.17 -15.03
C ALA A 109 11.79 15.52 -15.76
N ARG A 110 11.38 15.54 -17.02
CA ARG A 110 11.32 16.75 -17.83
C ARG A 110 10.05 16.78 -18.68
N TRP A 111 9.35 17.90 -18.66
CA TRP A 111 8.27 18.17 -19.59
C TRP A 111 8.81 18.48 -20.98
N ILE A 112 8.39 17.74 -21.99
CA ILE A 112 8.71 17.97 -23.38
C ILE A 112 7.41 18.20 -24.18
N PRO A 113 7.41 19.03 -25.23
CA PRO A 113 6.24 19.19 -26.08
C PRO A 113 5.80 17.86 -26.71
N ASP A 114 4.49 17.62 -26.83
CA ASP A 114 3.96 16.39 -27.46
C ASP A 114 4.44 16.21 -28.92
N ALA A 115 4.71 17.30 -29.63
CA ALA A 115 5.29 17.26 -30.98
C ALA A 115 6.64 16.50 -31.08
N ASN A 116 7.32 16.31 -29.97
CA ASN A 116 8.61 15.62 -29.90
C ASN A 116 8.48 14.14 -29.50
N ARG A 117 7.24 13.62 -29.42
CA ARG A 117 6.92 12.24 -28.99
C ARG A 117 7.70 11.20 -29.77
N ASP A 118 7.59 11.25 -31.11
CA ASP A 118 8.16 10.22 -31.97
C ASP A 118 9.68 10.18 -31.89
N GLN A 119 10.32 11.37 -31.88
CA GLN A 119 11.77 11.47 -31.73
C GLN A 119 12.24 10.91 -30.39
N ALA A 120 11.62 11.32 -29.31
CA ALA A 120 11.98 10.86 -27.98
C ALA A 120 11.72 9.34 -27.79
N ALA A 121 10.68 8.81 -28.41
CA ALA A 121 10.40 7.36 -28.40
C ALA A 121 11.47 6.57 -29.18
N LEU A 122 11.95 7.09 -30.32
CA LEU A 122 13.05 6.50 -31.08
C LEU A 122 14.36 6.47 -30.29
N ASP A 123 14.59 7.47 -29.45
CA ASP A 123 15.76 7.56 -28.57
C ASP A 123 15.61 6.66 -27.32
N GLY A 124 14.54 5.84 -27.22
CA GLY A 124 14.32 4.90 -26.14
C GLY A 124 13.90 5.54 -24.81
N ILE A 125 13.39 6.78 -24.84
CA ILE A 125 12.98 7.52 -23.66
C ILE A 125 11.59 7.08 -23.21
N THR A 126 11.43 6.83 -21.92
CA THR A 126 10.12 6.55 -21.34
C THR A 126 9.32 7.84 -21.20
N LEU A 127 8.22 7.92 -21.95
CA LEU A 127 7.30 9.06 -21.95
C LEU A 127 6.00 8.70 -21.24
N VAL A 128 5.52 9.60 -20.41
CA VAL A 128 4.26 9.45 -19.67
C VAL A 128 3.32 10.60 -20.00
N ALA A 129 2.10 10.28 -20.41
CA ALA A 129 1.08 11.28 -20.70
C ALA A 129 0.44 11.84 -19.40
N PRO A 130 -0.01 13.10 -19.39
CA PRO A 130 -0.60 13.72 -18.21
C PRO A 130 -1.75 12.93 -17.55
N PRO A 131 -2.71 12.33 -18.28
CA PRO A 131 -3.74 11.48 -17.67
C PRO A 131 -3.18 10.22 -16.99
N GLU A 132 -2.04 9.70 -17.47
CA GLU A 132 -1.36 8.56 -16.86
C GLU A 132 -0.68 8.94 -15.55
N ILE A 133 -0.09 10.13 -15.48
CA ILE A 133 0.52 10.66 -14.27
C ILE A 133 -0.55 10.81 -13.19
N LEU A 134 -1.68 11.46 -13.52
CA LEU A 134 -2.80 11.63 -12.60
C LEU A 134 -3.34 10.29 -12.11
N ALA A 135 -3.55 9.33 -13.03
CA ALA A 135 -4.03 7.99 -12.67
C ALA A 135 -3.05 7.24 -11.78
N THR A 136 -1.75 7.30 -12.07
CA THR A 136 -0.72 6.66 -11.26
C THR A 136 -0.63 7.31 -9.87
N HIS A 137 -0.70 8.63 -9.80
CA HIS A 137 -0.69 9.36 -8.53
C HIS A 137 -1.93 9.03 -7.68
N LEU A 138 -3.11 8.98 -8.29
CA LEU A 138 -4.34 8.58 -7.63
C LEU A 138 -4.24 7.13 -7.09
N LEU A 139 -3.73 6.21 -7.89
CA LEU A 139 -3.52 4.82 -7.44
C LEU A 139 -2.56 4.74 -6.24
N GLU A 140 -1.48 5.52 -6.27
CA GLU A 140 -0.52 5.54 -5.16
C GLU A 140 -1.12 6.16 -3.88
N VAL A 141 -1.92 7.22 -4.01
CA VAL A 141 -2.69 7.78 -2.89
C VAL A 141 -3.66 6.74 -2.33
N ILE A 142 -4.38 6.00 -3.18
CA ILE A 142 -5.27 4.92 -2.76
C ILE A 142 -4.49 3.84 -2.00
N ARG A 143 -3.35 3.39 -2.52
CA ARG A 143 -2.50 2.37 -1.88
C ARG A 143 -2.03 2.78 -0.49
N ARG A 144 -1.65 4.04 -0.30
CA ARG A 144 -1.24 4.59 1.00
C ARG A 144 -2.40 4.74 1.98
N ASN A 145 -3.63 4.78 1.49
CA ASN A 145 -4.84 5.00 2.28
C ASN A 145 -5.79 3.81 2.36
N LEU A 146 -5.40 2.59 1.93
CA LEU A 146 -6.26 1.39 1.92
C LEU A 146 -6.96 1.16 3.25
N SER A 147 -6.22 1.29 4.36
CA SER A 147 -6.75 1.14 5.73
C SER A 147 -7.83 2.18 6.07
N ARG A 148 -7.70 3.42 5.58
CA ARG A 148 -8.71 4.48 5.77
C ARG A 148 -9.94 4.25 4.92
N LEU A 149 -9.74 3.79 3.68
CA LEU A 149 -10.81 3.54 2.73
C LEU A 149 -11.68 2.33 3.11
N LEU A 150 -11.17 1.43 3.96
CA LEU A 150 -12.00 0.39 4.57
C LEU A 150 -12.80 0.98 5.74
N THR A 151 -13.85 1.73 5.45
CA THR A 151 -14.83 2.18 6.45
C THR A 151 -15.71 1.01 6.89
N MET A 152 -16.47 1.17 7.99
CA MET A 152 -17.45 0.17 8.42
C MET A 152 -18.50 -0.12 7.32
N LYS A 153 -18.89 0.92 6.56
CA LYS A 153 -19.78 0.81 5.39
C LYS A 153 -19.14 -0.03 4.28
N ALA A 154 -17.86 0.23 3.98
CA ALA A 154 -17.10 -0.53 2.98
C ALA A 154 -16.92 -1.99 3.39
N MET A 155 -16.65 -2.27 4.66
CA MET A 155 -16.55 -3.64 5.17
C MET A 155 -17.88 -4.39 5.05
N ARG A 156 -19.01 -3.77 5.44
CA ARG A 156 -20.34 -4.40 5.28
C ARG A 156 -20.62 -4.75 3.83
N ARG A 157 -20.35 -3.83 2.90
CA ARG A 157 -20.46 -4.11 1.47
C ARG A 157 -19.58 -5.28 1.03
N LEU A 158 -18.36 -5.37 1.54
CA LEU A 158 -17.45 -6.47 1.25
C LEU A 158 -18.02 -7.83 1.73
N LEU A 159 -18.62 -7.88 2.93
CA LEU A 159 -19.28 -9.08 3.46
C LEU A 159 -20.53 -9.44 2.66
N ASP A 160 -21.30 -8.45 2.23
CA ASP A 160 -22.48 -8.66 1.36
C ASP A 160 -22.07 -9.26 0.00
N GLU A 161 -21.03 -8.76 -0.63
CA GLU A 161 -20.51 -9.32 -1.89
C GLU A 161 -19.99 -10.76 -1.72
N MET A 162 -19.43 -11.10 -0.55
CA MET A 162 -18.98 -12.45 -0.24
C MET A 162 -20.11 -13.49 -0.24
N VAL A 163 -21.34 -13.09 0.08
CA VAL A 163 -22.53 -13.98 0.09
C VAL A 163 -23.37 -13.87 -1.17
N ASN A 164 -23.06 -12.91 -2.06
CA ASN A 164 -23.77 -12.67 -3.31
C ASN A 164 -22.98 -13.13 -4.54
N LEU A 165 -22.21 -14.22 -4.41
CA LEU A 165 -21.44 -14.77 -5.52
C LEU A 165 -22.36 -15.43 -6.57
N SER A 166 -21.89 -15.46 -7.82
CA SER A 166 -22.55 -16.18 -8.92
C SER A 166 -22.65 -17.68 -8.66
N ASP A 167 -21.63 -18.24 -8.01
CA ASP A 167 -21.61 -19.63 -7.53
C ASP A 167 -22.44 -19.73 -6.23
N LYS A 168 -23.65 -20.27 -6.37
CA LYS A 168 -24.60 -20.40 -5.25
C LYS A 168 -24.07 -21.29 -4.12
N THR A 169 -23.31 -22.35 -4.43
CA THR A 169 -22.75 -23.26 -3.43
C THR A 169 -21.73 -22.53 -2.56
N ARG A 170 -20.86 -21.75 -3.18
CA ARG A 170 -19.89 -20.90 -2.46
C ARG A 170 -20.58 -19.80 -1.66
N ALA A 171 -21.56 -19.13 -2.25
CA ALA A 171 -22.34 -18.09 -1.58
C ALA A 171 -23.02 -18.64 -0.30
N GLU A 172 -23.62 -19.83 -0.37
CA GLU A 172 -24.27 -20.48 0.78
C GLU A 172 -23.26 -20.90 1.87
N ALA A 173 -22.12 -21.47 1.48
CA ALA A 173 -21.03 -21.79 2.40
C ALA A 173 -20.49 -20.54 3.11
N ASN A 174 -20.30 -19.45 2.38
CA ASN A 174 -19.87 -18.18 2.96
C ASN A 174 -20.92 -17.60 3.92
N ARG A 175 -22.20 -17.68 3.56
CA ARG A 175 -23.29 -17.22 4.44
C ARG A 175 -23.28 -18.00 5.75
N LYS A 176 -23.19 -19.31 5.67
CA LYS A 176 -23.12 -20.17 6.85
C LYS A 176 -21.93 -19.81 7.74
N LEU A 177 -20.75 -19.61 7.14
CA LEU A 177 -19.55 -19.16 7.86
C LEU A 177 -19.82 -17.85 8.60
N LEU A 178 -20.39 -16.83 7.92
CA LEU A 178 -20.68 -15.54 8.55
C LEU A 178 -21.68 -15.70 9.68
N ASP A 179 -22.77 -16.45 9.49
CA ASP A 179 -23.79 -16.68 10.53
C ASP A 179 -23.22 -17.39 11.76
N GLU A 180 -22.26 -18.31 11.58
CA GLU A 180 -21.61 -19.04 12.68
C GLU A 180 -20.53 -18.19 13.41
N MET A 181 -19.94 -17.21 12.74
CA MET A 181 -18.78 -16.48 13.26
C MET A 181 -19.13 -15.08 13.75
N ILE A 182 -20.07 -14.40 13.10
CA ILE A 182 -20.40 -12.98 13.35
C ILE A 182 -21.87 -12.87 13.84
N PRO A 183 -22.15 -12.17 14.95
CA PRO A 183 -21.20 -11.39 15.77
C PRO A 183 -20.57 -12.16 16.92
N ASP A 184 -20.98 -13.39 17.18
CA ASP A 184 -20.75 -14.06 18.47
C ASP A 184 -19.28 -14.42 18.72
N ARG A 185 -18.59 -14.91 17.71
CA ARG A 185 -17.17 -15.28 17.80
C ARG A 185 -16.24 -14.16 17.41
N VAL A 186 -16.61 -13.35 16.41
CA VAL A 186 -15.85 -12.18 15.94
C VAL A 186 -16.82 -11.01 15.81
N SER A 187 -16.68 -9.99 16.65
CA SER A 187 -17.50 -8.79 16.52
C SER A 187 -17.15 -8.02 15.23
N PRO A 188 -18.13 -7.32 14.62
CA PRO A 188 -17.85 -6.48 13.44
C PRO A 188 -16.74 -5.45 13.69
N ASP A 189 -16.64 -4.86 14.88
CA ASP A 189 -15.60 -3.91 15.23
C ASP A 189 -14.21 -4.55 15.28
N LEU A 190 -14.12 -5.77 15.84
CA LEU A 190 -12.86 -6.52 15.84
C LEU A 190 -12.42 -6.89 14.42
N LEU A 191 -13.35 -7.42 13.62
CA LEU A 191 -13.05 -7.76 12.22
C LEU A 191 -12.57 -6.53 11.46
N HIS A 192 -13.28 -5.41 11.59
CA HIS A 192 -12.91 -4.15 10.97
C HIS A 192 -11.50 -3.69 11.38
N ALA A 193 -11.18 -3.76 12.68
CA ALA A 193 -9.85 -3.42 13.19
C ALA A 193 -8.75 -4.30 12.58
N VAL A 194 -8.95 -5.63 12.55
CA VAL A 194 -7.99 -6.57 11.99
C VAL A 194 -7.80 -6.34 10.48
N LEU A 195 -8.87 -6.20 9.71
CA LEU A 195 -8.79 -5.93 8.27
C LEU A 195 -8.06 -4.62 7.96
N ARG A 196 -8.31 -3.57 8.77
CA ARG A 196 -7.58 -2.29 8.63
C ARG A 196 -6.10 -2.42 8.93
N LEU A 197 -5.72 -3.20 9.93
CA LEU A 197 -4.30 -3.47 10.26
C LEU A 197 -3.60 -4.22 9.13
N LEU A 198 -4.26 -5.21 8.52
CA LEU A 198 -3.73 -5.91 7.34
C LEU A 198 -3.52 -4.94 6.16
N LEU A 199 -4.53 -4.14 5.83
CA LEU A 199 -4.47 -3.17 4.74
C LEU A 199 -3.46 -2.03 4.99
N ALA A 200 -3.21 -1.65 6.23
CA ALA A 200 -2.18 -0.67 6.58
C ALA A 200 -0.76 -1.14 6.18
N GLU A 201 -0.56 -2.44 6.15
CA GLU A 201 0.66 -3.08 5.66
C GLU A 201 0.53 -3.62 4.23
N GLN A 202 -0.50 -3.22 3.49
CA GLN A 202 -0.81 -3.65 2.13
C GLN A 202 -0.98 -5.17 1.98
N VAL A 203 -1.35 -5.86 3.04
CA VAL A 203 -1.69 -7.28 3.03
C VAL A 203 -3.09 -7.47 2.47
N SER A 204 -3.22 -8.40 1.53
CA SER A 204 -4.51 -8.72 0.90
C SER A 204 -5.51 -9.29 1.89
N ILE A 205 -6.73 -8.75 1.88
CA ILE A 205 -7.86 -9.26 2.68
C ILE A 205 -8.82 -10.15 1.87
N ARG A 206 -8.41 -10.59 0.67
CA ARG A 206 -9.27 -11.40 -0.21
C ARG A 206 -9.69 -12.74 0.40
N ASN A 207 -8.85 -13.31 1.24
CA ASN A 207 -9.13 -14.58 1.91
C ASN A 207 -9.91 -14.34 3.21
N LEU A 208 -11.07 -13.67 3.11
CA LEU A 208 -11.94 -13.35 4.25
C LEU A 208 -12.30 -14.57 5.09
N PRO A 209 -12.65 -15.73 4.51
CA PRO A 209 -12.95 -16.93 5.31
C PRO A 209 -11.82 -17.26 6.28
N LEU A 210 -10.59 -17.39 5.78
CA LEU A 210 -9.43 -17.73 6.61
C LEU A 210 -9.13 -16.62 7.64
N ILE A 211 -9.30 -15.35 7.28
CA ILE A 211 -9.11 -14.23 8.20
C ILE A 211 -10.10 -14.28 9.35
N ILE A 212 -11.39 -14.55 9.05
CA ILE A 212 -12.45 -14.62 10.06
C ILE A 212 -12.22 -15.82 10.99
N GLU A 213 -11.90 -16.99 10.44
CA GLU A 213 -11.56 -18.19 11.22
C GLU A 213 -10.38 -17.96 12.15
N ALA A 214 -9.27 -17.42 11.62
CA ALA A 214 -8.06 -17.12 12.38
C ALA A 214 -8.32 -16.08 13.49
N ALA A 215 -9.13 -15.05 13.19
CA ALA A 215 -9.52 -14.05 14.19
C ALA A 215 -10.37 -14.66 15.31
N ALA A 216 -11.30 -15.59 14.97
CA ALA A 216 -12.12 -16.31 15.95
C ALA A 216 -11.28 -17.22 16.86
N GLU A 217 -10.28 -17.91 16.31
CA GLU A 217 -9.31 -18.71 17.08
C GLU A 217 -8.52 -17.83 18.05
N ALA A 218 -7.92 -16.77 17.53
CA ALA A 218 -7.03 -15.91 18.30
C ALA A 218 -7.73 -15.13 19.41
N ARG A 219 -8.97 -14.71 19.20
CA ARG A 219 -9.73 -13.91 20.19
C ARG A 219 -9.87 -14.59 21.53
N GLN A 220 -9.87 -15.91 21.58
CA GLN A 220 -10.02 -16.65 22.84
C GLN A 220 -8.82 -16.51 23.78
N ILE A 221 -7.64 -16.20 23.21
CA ILE A 221 -6.36 -16.19 23.93
C ILE A 221 -5.61 -14.84 23.83
N LEU A 222 -5.94 -14.02 22.85
CA LEU A 222 -5.26 -12.75 22.60
C LEU A 222 -6.18 -11.55 22.88
N PRO A 223 -5.71 -10.57 23.66
CA PRO A 223 -6.59 -9.52 24.18
C PRO A 223 -6.77 -8.31 23.26
N THR A 224 -5.91 -8.13 22.23
CA THR A 224 -5.89 -6.92 21.41
C THR A 224 -6.03 -7.22 19.91
N PRO A 225 -6.69 -6.34 19.15
CA PRO A 225 -6.79 -6.49 17.69
C PRO A 225 -5.44 -6.65 17.00
N GLU A 226 -4.42 -6.01 17.52
CA GLU A 226 -3.06 -6.09 17.00
C GLU A 226 -2.45 -7.48 17.18
N ALA A 227 -2.57 -8.06 18.36
CA ALA A 227 -2.08 -9.42 18.62
C ALA A 227 -2.86 -10.44 17.78
N ILE A 228 -4.18 -10.25 17.63
CA ILE A 228 -5.02 -11.06 16.77
C ILE A 228 -4.60 -10.92 15.31
N CYS A 229 -4.28 -9.72 14.85
CA CYS A 229 -3.76 -9.48 13.50
C CYS A 229 -2.45 -10.22 13.24
N GLU A 230 -1.52 -10.26 14.20
CA GLU A 230 -0.28 -11.04 14.07
C GLU A 230 -0.58 -12.56 13.90
N HIS A 231 -1.54 -13.09 14.66
CA HIS A 231 -1.98 -14.48 14.48
C HIS A 231 -2.61 -14.70 13.10
N VAL A 232 -3.49 -13.81 12.66
CA VAL A 232 -4.09 -13.87 11.31
C VAL A 232 -3.00 -13.83 10.23
N ARG A 233 -1.98 -13.00 10.39
CA ARG A 233 -0.85 -12.93 9.45
C ARG A 233 -0.08 -14.25 9.37
N GLN A 234 0.14 -14.92 10.49
CA GLN A 234 0.78 -16.24 10.50
C GLN A 234 -0.05 -17.27 9.70
N ARG A 235 -1.38 -17.26 9.87
CA ARG A 235 -2.29 -18.11 9.09
C ARG A 235 -2.28 -17.77 7.59
N LEU A 236 -2.01 -16.50 7.23
CA LEU A 236 -1.83 -16.02 5.86
C LEU A 236 -0.39 -16.16 5.34
N GLY A 237 0.54 -16.69 6.13
CA GLY A 237 1.98 -16.73 5.85
C GLY A 237 2.29 -17.26 4.45
N PHE A 238 1.63 -18.34 4.02
CA PHE A 238 1.80 -18.89 2.67
C PHE A 238 1.47 -17.91 1.54
N GLN A 239 0.48 -17.01 1.74
CA GLN A 239 0.13 -15.96 0.77
C GLN A 239 1.14 -14.81 0.80
N LEU A 240 1.60 -14.42 2.00
CA LEU A 240 2.61 -13.38 2.17
C LEU A 240 3.93 -13.78 1.51
N VAL A 241 4.34 -15.01 1.74
CA VAL A 241 5.57 -15.58 1.16
C VAL A 241 5.46 -15.74 -0.36
N ALA A 242 4.33 -16.25 -0.86
CA ALA A 242 4.11 -16.42 -2.30
C ALA A 242 4.23 -15.10 -3.08
N ALA A 243 3.82 -13.98 -2.47
CA ALA A 243 3.94 -12.65 -3.08
C ALA A 243 5.40 -12.16 -3.22
N LEU A 244 6.33 -12.74 -2.46
CA LEU A 244 7.76 -12.38 -2.42
C LEU A 244 8.65 -13.43 -3.10
N GLN A 245 8.07 -14.57 -3.45
CA GLN A 245 8.81 -15.69 -4.02
C GLN A 245 9.33 -15.35 -5.42
N ARG A 246 10.61 -15.65 -5.64
CA ARG A 246 11.28 -15.49 -6.93
C ARG A 246 10.96 -16.66 -7.87
N SER A 247 11.32 -16.52 -9.14
CA SER A 247 11.13 -17.56 -10.16
C SER A 247 11.86 -18.87 -9.85
N ASP A 248 12.94 -18.82 -9.05
CA ASP A 248 13.70 -19.99 -8.59
C ASP A 248 13.09 -20.66 -7.35
N GLY A 249 11.95 -20.15 -6.84
CA GLY A 249 11.27 -20.64 -5.66
C GLY A 249 11.87 -20.15 -4.34
N THR A 250 12.85 -19.26 -4.35
CA THR A 250 13.45 -18.68 -3.14
C THR A 250 12.75 -17.40 -2.71
N VAL A 251 12.83 -17.08 -1.41
CA VAL A 251 12.34 -15.83 -0.82
C VAL A 251 13.53 -15.04 -0.29
N PRO A 252 13.84 -13.87 -0.88
CA PRO A 252 14.97 -13.05 -0.46
C PRO A 252 14.67 -12.34 0.86
N LEU A 253 15.53 -12.56 1.86
CA LEU A 253 15.37 -12.06 3.20
C LEU A 253 16.59 -11.24 3.65
N ILE A 254 16.32 -10.14 4.34
CA ILE A 254 17.31 -9.39 5.14
C ILE A 254 17.01 -9.67 6.60
N GLN A 255 18.01 -10.11 7.33
CA GLN A 255 17.91 -10.42 8.75
C GLN A 255 18.64 -9.36 9.59
N LEU A 256 18.12 -9.06 10.78
CA LEU A 256 18.83 -8.28 11.77
C LEU A 256 19.90 -9.13 12.43
N ALA A 257 21.09 -8.56 12.69
CA ALA A 257 22.11 -9.21 13.49
C ALA A 257 21.61 -9.42 14.94
N PRO A 258 22.07 -10.49 15.64
CA PRO A 258 21.58 -10.83 16.99
C PRO A 258 21.70 -9.69 18.01
N GLU A 259 22.68 -8.82 17.85
CA GLU A 259 22.94 -7.66 18.73
C GLU A 259 21.77 -6.68 18.76
N TRP A 260 20.97 -6.63 17.72
CA TRP A 260 19.74 -5.84 17.72
C TRP A 260 18.69 -6.36 18.69
N GLU A 261 18.60 -7.66 18.91
CA GLU A 261 17.67 -8.22 19.90
C GLU A 261 18.09 -7.85 21.33
N GLU A 262 19.38 -7.79 21.61
CA GLU A 262 19.91 -7.30 22.89
C GLU A 262 19.56 -5.81 23.06
N THR A 263 19.75 -5.02 22.01
CA THR A 263 19.38 -3.59 21.98
C THR A 263 17.88 -3.41 22.24
N PHE A 264 17.01 -4.15 21.55
CA PHE A 264 15.57 -4.08 21.74
C PHE A 264 15.13 -4.48 23.16
N THR A 265 15.82 -5.44 23.74
CA THR A 265 15.57 -5.88 25.11
C THR A 265 15.99 -4.80 26.13
N THR A 266 17.12 -4.13 25.88
CA THR A 266 17.62 -3.04 26.73
C THR A 266 16.64 -1.84 26.75
N TYR A 267 16.05 -1.51 25.61
CA TYR A 267 15.09 -0.40 25.50
C TYR A 267 13.63 -0.83 25.53
N GLN A 268 13.36 -2.03 26.08
CA GLN A 268 12.00 -2.51 26.25
C GLN A 268 11.31 -1.75 27.40
N VAL A 269 10.08 -1.33 27.15
CA VAL A 269 9.23 -0.66 28.15
C VAL A 269 7.94 -1.44 28.31
N ASP A 270 7.42 -1.46 29.52
CA ASP A 270 6.12 -2.05 29.79
C ASP A 270 5.02 -1.10 29.29
N GLY A 271 4.31 -1.53 28.28
CA GLY A 271 3.14 -0.84 27.75
C GLY A 271 1.85 -1.24 28.44
N ASP A 272 0.75 -0.60 28.06
CA ASP A 272 -0.58 -0.91 28.56
C ASP A 272 -0.96 -2.38 28.31
N LYS A 273 -1.68 -2.98 29.25
CA LYS A 273 -2.21 -4.36 29.19
C LYS A 273 -1.16 -5.46 29.06
N GLY A 274 0.04 -5.26 29.64
CA GLY A 274 1.11 -6.25 29.63
C GLY A 274 1.85 -6.36 28.27
N ARG A 275 1.67 -5.40 27.40
CA ARG A 275 2.36 -5.28 26.13
C ARG A 275 3.81 -4.83 26.39
N ARG A 276 4.75 -5.47 25.70
CA ARG A 276 6.17 -5.09 25.73
C ARG A 276 6.47 -4.29 24.47
N ASP A 277 6.54 -2.98 24.61
CA ASP A 277 6.91 -2.08 23.51
C ASP A 277 8.43 -1.76 23.57
N VAL A 278 8.99 -1.29 22.47
CA VAL A 278 10.39 -0.85 22.41
C VAL A 278 10.42 0.65 22.17
N ALA A 279 11.13 1.37 23.04
CA ALA A 279 11.31 2.83 22.94
C ALA A 279 12.78 3.15 22.69
N LEU A 280 13.22 3.09 21.44
CA LEU A 280 14.60 3.40 21.07
C LEU A 280 14.89 4.89 21.23
N PRO A 281 16.08 5.27 21.73
CA PRO A 281 16.60 6.62 21.60
C PRO A 281 16.69 7.04 20.13
N PRO A 282 16.59 8.34 19.81
CA PRO A 282 16.58 8.84 18.43
C PRO A 282 17.82 8.45 17.62
N ASP A 283 18.99 8.40 18.23
CA ASP A 283 20.25 7.97 17.60
C ASP A 283 20.23 6.49 17.23
N VAL A 284 19.83 5.62 18.16
CA VAL A 284 19.70 4.17 17.93
C VAL A 284 18.62 3.88 16.89
N PHE A 285 17.48 4.59 16.96
CA PHE A 285 16.43 4.50 15.97
C PHE A 285 16.90 4.87 14.55
N ASN A 286 17.67 5.97 14.44
CA ASN A 286 18.24 6.39 13.16
C ASN A 286 19.28 5.40 12.64
N THR A 287 20.14 4.87 13.52
CA THR A 287 21.11 3.84 13.15
C THR A 287 20.42 2.59 12.58
N LEU A 288 19.41 2.06 13.27
CA LEU A 288 18.64 0.91 12.81
C LEU A 288 18.02 1.15 11.44
N THR A 289 17.28 2.23 11.31
CA THR A 289 16.51 2.51 10.07
C THR A 289 17.41 2.83 8.89
N THR A 290 18.57 3.47 9.13
CA THR A 290 19.58 3.73 8.09
C THR A 290 20.23 2.42 7.64
N ALA A 291 20.69 1.59 8.57
CA ALA A 291 21.33 0.31 8.26
C ALA A 291 20.39 -0.64 7.50
N VAL A 292 19.10 -0.70 7.89
CA VAL A 292 18.09 -1.46 7.13
C VAL A 292 17.92 -0.88 5.71
N GLY A 293 17.84 0.45 5.58
CA GLY A 293 17.71 1.13 4.28
C GLY A 293 18.90 0.85 3.34
N GLU A 294 20.11 0.82 3.87
CA GLU A 294 21.33 0.51 3.10
C GLU A 294 21.33 -0.94 2.59
N GLU A 295 20.92 -1.91 3.42
CA GLU A 295 20.81 -3.30 2.97
C GLU A 295 19.73 -3.49 1.91
N ILE A 296 18.58 -2.82 2.06
CA ILE A 296 17.52 -2.83 1.04
C ILE A 296 18.04 -2.23 -0.27
N LYS A 297 18.74 -1.11 -0.21
CA LYS A 297 19.33 -0.45 -1.39
C LYS A 297 20.35 -1.37 -2.08
N ARG A 298 21.23 -2.01 -1.32
CA ARG A 298 22.21 -2.98 -1.84
C ARG A 298 21.54 -4.16 -2.54
N ALA A 299 20.45 -4.68 -1.98
CA ALA A 299 19.67 -5.73 -2.62
C ALA A 299 19.02 -5.23 -3.93
N ALA A 300 18.46 -4.01 -3.91
CA ALA A 300 17.83 -3.40 -5.09
C ALA A 300 18.82 -3.15 -6.24
N GLU A 301 20.07 -2.78 -5.95
CA GLU A 301 21.15 -2.63 -6.94
C GLU A 301 21.43 -3.95 -7.68
N ASN A 302 21.15 -5.09 -7.05
CA ASN A 302 21.23 -6.43 -7.64
C ASN A 302 19.89 -6.90 -8.23
N GLY A 303 18.89 -6.03 -8.36
CA GLY A 303 17.57 -6.36 -8.88
C GLY A 303 16.74 -7.25 -7.94
N ILE A 304 17.06 -7.27 -6.64
CA ILE A 304 16.38 -8.09 -5.64
C ILE A 304 15.45 -7.21 -4.80
N THR A 305 14.19 -7.65 -4.67
CA THR A 305 13.22 -7.03 -3.75
C THR A 305 13.09 -7.93 -2.52
N PRO A 306 13.77 -7.60 -1.40
CA PRO A 306 13.76 -8.44 -0.21
C PRO A 306 12.58 -8.13 0.71
N ALA A 307 12.34 -9.04 1.69
CA ALA A 307 11.63 -8.72 2.91
C ALA A 307 12.60 -8.67 4.10
N VAL A 308 12.29 -7.88 5.11
CA VAL A 308 13.03 -7.92 6.38
C VAL A 308 12.39 -8.96 7.28
N VAL A 309 13.20 -9.80 7.93
CA VAL A 309 12.70 -10.86 8.82
C VAL A 309 13.14 -10.63 10.25
N THR A 310 12.21 -10.87 11.19
CA THR A 310 12.47 -10.79 12.64
C THR A 310 11.54 -11.75 13.39
N SER A 311 11.58 -11.74 14.72
CA SER A 311 10.64 -12.51 15.55
C SER A 311 9.24 -11.89 15.56
N THR A 312 8.19 -12.70 15.78
CA THR A 312 6.79 -12.25 15.82
C THR A 312 6.58 -11.06 16.77
N HIS A 313 7.18 -11.11 17.97
CA HIS A 313 7.00 -10.05 18.96
C HIS A 313 7.72 -8.73 18.62
N ARG A 314 8.71 -8.74 17.72
CA ARG A 314 9.43 -7.55 17.23
C ARG A 314 8.92 -7.03 15.90
N ARG A 315 8.23 -7.88 15.12
CA ARG A 315 7.81 -7.59 13.75
C ARG A 315 7.06 -6.26 13.64
N ARG A 316 6.05 -6.07 14.49
CA ARG A 316 5.23 -4.87 14.45
C ARG A 316 6.00 -3.61 14.82
N PHE A 317 6.85 -3.67 15.85
CA PHE A 317 7.74 -2.57 16.19
C PHE A 317 8.63 -2.20 15.00
N LEU A 318 9.29 -3.19 14.40
CA LEU A 318 10.17 -2.97 13.27
C LEU A 318 9.40 -2.38 12.06
N ARG A 319 8.20 -2.90 11.75
CA ARG A 319 7.34 -2.34 10.70
C ARG A 319 7.01 -0.87 10.95
N THR A 320 6.65 -0.53 12.19
CA THR A 320 6.35 0.86 12.58
C THR A 320 7.57 1.76 12.44
N ALA A 321 8.74 1.30 12.90
CA ALA A 321 10.00 2.03 12.80
C ALA A 321 10.37 2.33 11.34
N LEU A 322 10.28 1.32 10.46
CA LEU A 322 10.58 1.48 9.03
C LEU A 322 9.56 2.39 8.33
N SER A 323 8.28 2.30 8.70
CA SER A 323 7.23 3.16 8.16
C SER A 323 7.46 4.64 8.48
N ALA A 324 7.97 4.95 9.67
CA ALA A 324 8.30 6.32 10.08
C ALA A 324 9.41 6.95 9.21
N LYS A 325 10.20 6.13 8.52
CA LYS A 325 11.23 6.55 7.55
C LYS A 325 10.82 6.31 6.10
N HIS A 326 9.51 6.10 5.85
CA HIS A 326 8.95 5.82 4.52
C HIS A 326 9.54 4.58 3.82
N ILE A 327 10.12 3.65 4.58
CA ILE A 327 10.59 2.37 4.07
C ILE A 327 9.39 1.43 3.96
N SER A 328 8.97 1.11 2.74
CA SER A 328 7.78 0.28 2.46
C SER A 328 8.07 -1.22 2.37
N THR A 329 9.34 -1.64 2.44
CA THR A 329 9.75 -3.05 2.38
C THR A 329 8.97 -3.90 3.38
N PRO A 330 8.40 -5.05 2.97
CA PRO A 330 7.66 -5.93 3.86
C PRO A 330 8.51 -6.41 5.04
N VAL A 331 7.88 -6.51 6.22
CA VAL A 331 8.48 -7.11 7.40
C VAL A 331 7.73 -8.39 7.72
N LEU A 332 8.43 -9.52 7.72
CA LEU A 332 7.89 -10.84 8.04
C LEU A 332 8.40 -11.29 9.41
N SER A 333 7.61 -12.14 10.06
CA SER A 333 8.11 -12.94 11.17
C SER A 333 8.64 -14.29 10.66
N PHE A 334 9.52 -14.94 11.45
CA PHE A 334 9.99 -16.29 11.14
C PHE A 334 8.83 -17.28 11.03
N GLU A 335 7.79 -17.08 11.83
CA GLU A 335 6.62 -17.94 11.87
C GLU A 335 5.71 -17.79 10.64
N GLU A 336 5.73 -16.62 9.98
CA GLU A 336 5.01 -16.38 8.72
C GLU A 336 5.67 -17.10 7.53
N ILE A 337 6.99 -17.34 7.59
CA ILE A 337 7.75 -17.91 6.46
C ILE A 337 7.39 -19.37 6.23
N GLY A 338 7.10 -20.14 7.28
CA GLY A 338 6.77 -21.57 7.16
C GLY A 338 7.96 -22.46 6.78
N ILE A 339 7.82 -23.76 7.02
CA ILE A 339 8.88 -24.76 6.82
C ILE A 339 9.11 -25.16 5.35
N GLU A 340 8.11 -24.94 4.51
CA GLU A 340 8.19 -25.28 3.07
C GLU A 340 8.86 -24.20 2.22
N THR A 341 9.09 -23.05 2.81
CA THR A 341 9.74 -21.92 2.13
C THR A 341 11.25 -22.15 2.01
N ARG A 342 11.82 -21.73 0.90
CA ARG A 342 13.28 -21.69 0.69
C ARG A 342 13.79 -20.27 0.95
N PRO A 343 14.22 -19.94 2.18
CA PRO A 343 14.75 -18.61 2.45
C PRO A 343 16.12 -18.43 1.78
N ALA A 344 16.32 -17.27 1.16
CA ALA A 344 17.62 -16.84 0.64
C ALA A 344 18.05 -15.58 1.39
N LEU A 345 19.05 -15.72 2.28
CA LEU A 345 19.60 -14.58 3.00
C LEU A 345 20.40 -13.71 2.01
N VAL A 346 19.94 -12.47 1.81
CA VAL A 346 20.55 -11.51 0.88
C VAL A 346 21.23 -10.34 1.58
N GLY A 347 21.05 -10.19 2.88
CA GLY A 347 21.70 -9.18 3.70
C GLY A 347 21.53 -9.43 5.19
N VAL A 348 22.46 -8.87 5.98
CA VAL A 348 22.40 -8.86 7.44
C VAL A 348 22.64 -7.44 7.91
N VAL A 349 21.69 -6.90 8.66
CA VAL A 349 21.75 -5.56 9.23
C VAL A 349 22.64 -5.60 10.47
N ALA A 350 23.86 -5.09 10.39
CA ALA A 350 24.75 -4.96 11.53
C ALA A 350 24.21 -3.94 12.56
N ALA A 351 24.52 -4.14 13.85
CA ALA A 351 24.14 -3.24 14.94
C ALA A 351 25.16 -2.10 15.13
#